data_03d109d1439e2e2335df1b66451d828b
#
_entry.id   03d109d1439e2e2335df1b66451d828b
#
_cell.length_a   1.000
_cell.length_b   1.000
_cell.length_c   1.000
_cell.angle_alpha   90.00
_cell.angle_beta   90.00
_cell.angle_gamma   90.00
#
_symmetry.space_group_name_H-M   'P 1'
#
loop_
_entity.id
_entity.type
_entity.pdbx_description
1 polymer ?
#
loop_
_entity_poly.entity_id
_entity_poly.type
_entity_poly.pdbx_seq_one_letter_code
_entity_poly.pdbx_strand_id
1 'polypeptide(L)'
;MIYDITDQQQKILEYIKAEVYSKGYPPSVREICEAVGLKSTSTVHGHLAKLEKNGYIRRDPTKPRAIELLDSDGSNLISKKEIVEIPVLGKVTAGRPILAIENIEDSFPVPMDFVDNSNHFMLRIKGESMIEAGILDGDYVLVKQQQIAKNGEIVVALIEDEATVKRFYKEKDHFRLQPENSYMEPILVPDVKILGLVKGVFRKL
;
A
#
# COMPACT_ATOMS: atom_id res chain seq x y z
N MET A 1 -21.67 -24.68 7.35
CA MET A 1 -22.60 -24.95 8.49
C MET A 1 -22.77 -23.65 9.26
N ILE A 2 -23.99 -23.09 9.30
CA ILE A 2 -24.30 -21.92 10.13
C ILE A 2 -24.45 -22.46 11.55
N TYR A 3 -23.47 -22.19 12.41
CA TYR A 3 -23.57 -22.56 13.82
C TYR A 3 -24.55 -21.59 14.48
N ASP A 4 -25.52 -22.17 15.21
CA ASP A 4 -26.53 -21.40 15.94
C ASP A 4 -25.84 -20.60 17.05
N ILE A 5 -25.84 -19.27 16.92
CA ILE A 5 -25.30 -18.35 17.93
C ILE A 5 -26.47 -17.70 18.67
N THR A 6 -26.31 -17.48 19.96
CA THR A 6 -27.34 -16.82 20.76
C THR A 6 -27.42 -15.34 20.44
N ASP A 7 -28.59 -14.70 20.68
CA ASP A 7 -28.78 -13.26 20.47
C ASP A 7 -27.68 -12.42 21.12
N GLN A 8 -27.20 -12.83 22.31
CA GLN A 8 -26.12 -12.12 22.98
C GLN A 8 -24.78 -12.28 22.29
N GLN A 9 -24.51 -13.46 21.73
CA GLN A 9 -23.30 -13.68 20.92
C GLN A 9 -23.35 -12.89 19.61
N GLN A 10 -24.53 -12.81 19.00
CA GLN A 10 -24.73 -12.02 17.79
C GLN A 10 -24.49 -10.53 18.05
N LYS A 11 -25.06 -9.96 19.12
CA LYS A 11 -24.81 -8.56 19.54
C LYS A 11 -23.32 -8.28 19.76
N ILE A 12 -22.61 -9.20 20.41
CA ILE A 12 -21.16 -9.08 20.61
C ILE A 12 -20.43 -9.07 19.26
N LEU A 13 -20.76 -10.00 18.37
CA LEU A 13 -20.12 -10.12 17.06
C LEU A 13 -20.39 -8.88 16.19
N GLU A 14 -21.61 -8.37 16.17
CA GLU A 14 -21.99 -7.16 15.43
C GLU A 14 -21.26 -5.92 15.98
N TYR A 15 -21.15 -5.79 17.30
CA TYR A 15 -20.38 -4.70 17.91
C TYR A 15 -18.90 -4.79 17.54
N ILE A 16 -18.28 -5.98 17.61
CA ILE A 16 -16.89 -6.15 17.19
C ILE A 16 -16.71 -5.78 15.72
N LYS A 17 -17.62 -6.21 14.83
CA LYS A 17 -17.61 -5.85 13.42
C LYS A 17 -17.66 -4.32 13.22
N ALA A 18 -18.61 -3.65 13.85
CA ALA A 18 -18.79 -2.22 13.74
C ALA A 18 -17.54 -1.43 14.20
N GLU A 19 -16.93 -1.82 15.32
CA GLU A 19 -15.72 -1.18 15.85
C GLU A 19 -14.51 -1.39 14.92
N VAL A 20 -14.32 -2.62 14.43
CA VAL A 20 -13.24 -2.92 13.50
C VAL A 20 -13.41 -2.18 12.17
N TYR A 21 -14.63 -2.07 11.64
CA TYR A 21 -14.90 -1.31 10.42
C TYR A 21 -14.71 0.20 10.59
N SER A 22 -15.11 0.76 11.74
CA SER A 22 -15.06 2.21 11.97
C SER A 22 -13.69 2.69 12.44
N LYS A 23 -13.02 1.93 13.31
CA LYS A 23 -11.77 2.33 13.97
C LYS A 23 -10.52 1.60 13.44
N GLY A 24 -10.70 0.53 12.65
CA GLY A 24 -9.58 -0.27 12.13
C GLY A 24 -8.93 -1.22 13.15
N TYR A 25 -9.45 -1.31 14.38
CA TYR A 25 -8.97 -2.23 15.42
C TYR A 25 -10.11 -2.77 16.27
N PRO A 26 -9.97 -3.97 16.85
CA PRO A 26 -11.02 -4.58 17.68
C PRO A 26 -11.14 -3.90 19.04
N PRO A 27 -12.37 -3.89 19.61
CA PRO A 27 -12.62 -3.35 20.93
C PRO A 27 -12.00 -4.23 22.03
N SER A 28 -11.73 -3.62 23.18
CA SER A 28 -11.36 -4.35 24.40
C SER A 28 -12.55 -5.09 24.98
N VAL A 29 -12.27 -6.11 25.82
CA VAL A 29 -13.33 -6.87 26.52
C VAL A 29 -14.21 -5.97 27.40
N ARG A 30 -13.64 -4.87 27.96
CA ARG A 30 -14.40 -3.90 28.75
C ARG A 30 -15.36 -3.09 27.88
N GLU A 31 -14.90 -2.61 26.74
CA GLU A 31 -15.75 -1.90 25.76
C GLU A 31 -16.88 -2.78 25.26
N ILE A 32 -16.61 -4.06 24.96
CA ILE A 32 -17.66 -5.04 24.61
C ILE A 32 -18.65 -5.18 25.76
N CYS A 33 -18.18 -5.34 27.00
CA CYS A 33 -19.00 -5.53 28.18
C CYS A 33 -20.00 -4.37 28.36
N GLU A 34 -19.53 -3.14 28.23
CA GLU A 34 -20.32 -1.92 28.34
C GLU A 34 -21.35 -1.80 27.18
N ALA A 35 -20.89 -2.01 25.97
CA ALA A 35 -21.71 -1.86 24.77
C ALA A 35 -22.90 -2.84 24.70
N VAL A 36 -22.69 -4.09 25.17
CA VAL A 36 -23.75 -5.12 25.14
C VAL A 36 -24.51 -5.28 26.47
N GLY A 37 -24.25 -4.37 27.43
CA GLY A 37 -24.98 -4.32 28.70
C GLY A 37 -24.67 -5.48 29.67
N LEU A 38 -23.50 -6.10 29.58
CA LEU A 38 -23.06 -7.16 30.46
C LEU A 38 -22.34 -6.55 31.67
N LYS A 39 -22.58 -7.14 32.87
CA LYS A 39 -21.98 -6.68 34.14
C LYS A 39 -20.62 -7.29 34.47
N SER A 40 -20.22 -8.35 33.74
CA SER A 40 -18.98 -9.07 34.01
C SER A 40 -18.17 -9.36 32.74
N THR A 41 -16.91 -8.99 32.78
CA THR A 41 -15.96 -9.32 31.70
C THR A 41 -15.74 -10.83 31.56
N SER A 42 -15.89 -11.61 32.64
CA SER A 42 -15.84 -13.08 32.59
C SER A 42 -16.94 -13.66 31.70
N THR A 43 -18.14 -13.07 31.72
CA THR A 43 -19.25 -13.48 30.85
C THR A 43 -18.92 -13.19 29.39
N VAL A 44 -18.31 -12.02 29.09
CA VAL A 44 -17.84 -11.68 27.73
C VAL A 44 -16.80 -12.71 27.27
N HIS A 45 -15.82 -13.07 28.12
CA HIS A 45 -14.83 -14.10 27.79
C HIS A 45 -15.48 -15.45 27.45
N GLY A 46 -16.54 -15.82 28.14
CA GLY A 46 -17.31 -17.04 27.86
C GLY A 46 -18.00 -16.99 26.48
N HIS A 47 -18.59 -15.84 26.11
CA HIS A 47 -19.21 -15.65 24.81
C HIS A 47 -18.15 -15.63 23.69
N LEU A 48 -17.03 -14.94 23.90
CA LEU A 48 -15.93 -14.90 22.93
C LEU A 48 -15.33 -16.29 22.70
N ALA A 49 -15.20 -17.13 23.73
CA ALA A 49 -14.73 -18.52 23.59
C ALA A 49 -15.67 -19.38 22.74
N LYS A 50 -16.99 -19.15 22.85
CA LYS A 50 -17.98 -19.83 22.00
C LYS A 50 -17.94 -19.34 20.55
N LEU A 51 -17.83 -18.01 20.35
CA LEU A 51 -17.67 -17.45 19.01
C LEU A 51 -16.40 -17.95 18.32
N GLU A 52 -15.32 -18.10 19.06
CA GLU A 52 -14.06 -18.67 18.57
C GLU A 52 -14.19 -20.14 18.21
N LYS A 53 -14.81 -20.95 19.10
CA LYS A 53 -15.09 -22.37 18.83
C LYS A 53 -15.98 -22.57 17.60
N ASN A 54 -16.89 -21.65 17.36
CA ASN A 54 -17.81 -21.68 16.21
C ASN A 54 -17.19 -21.05 14.95
N GLY A 55 -15.93 -20.61 14.99
CA GLY A 55 -15.22 -20.11 13.83
C GLY A 55 -15.59 -18.69 13.36
N TYR A 56 -16.25 -17.88 14.20
CA TYR A 56 -16.58 -16.50 13.88
C TYR A 56 -15.45 -15.51 14.17
N ILE A 57 -14.60 -15.85 15.14
CA ILE A 57 -13.45 -15.05 15.54
C ILE A 57 -12.25 -15.95 15.83
N ARG A 58 -11.05 -15.38 15.81
CA ARG A 58 -9.82 -15.96 16.34
C ARG A 58 -9.21 -14.98 17.34
N ARG A 59 -8.63 -15.50 18.44
CA ARG A 59 -7.98 -14.68 19.45
C ARG A 59 -6.53 -15.11 19.65
N ASP A 60 -5.65 -14.17 19.82
CA ASP A 60 -4.27 -14.41 20.26
C ASP A 60 -4.20 -14.18 21.79
N PRO A 61 -4.02 -15.25 22.61
CA PRO A 61 -3.99 -15.11 24.05
C PRO A 61 -2.82 -14.29 24.59
N THR A 62 -1.81 -14.03 23.75
CA THR A 62 -0.63 -13.25 24.13
C THR A 62 -0.83 -11.74 23.93
N LYS A 63 -1.89 -11.33 23.22
CA LYS A 63 -2.16 -9.91 22.88
C LYS A 63 -3.52 -9.46 23.41
N PRO A 64 -3.60 -8.43 24.24
CA PRO A 64 -4.86 -8.01 24.92
C PRO A 64 -6.00 -7.54 24.00
N ARG A 65 -5.72 -7.22 22.73
CA ARG A 65 -6.71 -6.74 21.74
C ARG A 65 -6.70 -7.55 20.44
N ALA A 66 -6.21 -8.77 20.45
CA ALA A 66 -6.13 -9.58 19.25
C ALA A 66 -7.39 -10.41 19.04
N ILE A 67 -8.47 -9.76 18.58
CA ILE A 67 -9.67 -10.42 18.07
C ILE A 67 -9.70 -10.24 16.56
N GLU A 68 -9.63 -11.34 15.82
CA GLU A 68 -9.74 -11.37 14.37
C GLU A 68 -11.09 -11.91 13.98
N LEU A 69 -11.78 -11.24 13.05
CA LEU A 69 -13.03 -11.72 12.49
C LEU A 69 -12.73 -12.74 11.38
N LEU A 70 -13.44 -13.85 11.39
CA LEU A 70 -13.32 -14.90 10.39
C LEU A 70 -14.56 -14.95 9.51
N ASP A 71 -14.37 -15.33 8.24
CA ASP A 71 -15.44 -15.62 7.31
C ASP A 71 -16.03 -17.01 7.54
N SER A 72 -17.15 -17.34 6.90
CA SER A 72 -17.81 -18.64 6.98
C SER A 72 -16.94 -19.84 6.57
N ASP A 73 -15.84 -19.59 5.87
CA ASP A 73 -14.81 -20.57 5.49
C ASP A 73 -13.57 -20.54 6.41
N GLY A 74 -13.60 -19.73 7.50
CA GLY A 74 -12.50 -19.58 8.44
C GLY A 74 -11.37 -18.65 7.99
N SER A 75 -11.55 -17.96 6.86
CA SER A 75 -10.62 -16.92 6.42
C SER A 75 -10.84 -15.63 7.21
N ASN A 76 -9.80 -14.81 7.34
CA ASN A 76 -9.90 -13.53 8.03
C ASN A 76 -10.73 -12.54 7.21
N LEU A 77 -11.92 -12.12 7.70
CA LEU A 77 -12.81 -11.14 7.05
C LEU A 77 -12.14 -9.78 6.81
N ILE A 78 -11.15 -9.47 7.61
CA ILE A 78 -10.32 -8.29 7.44
C ILE A 78 -8.88 -8.77 7.47
N SER A 79 -8.40 -9.24 6.34
CA SER A 79 -6.98 -9.17 6.07
C SER A 79 -6.60 -7.70 6.23
N LYS A 80 -6.05 -7.30 7.39
CA LYS A 80 -5.34 -6.04 7.50
C LYS A 80 -4.21 -6.15 6.49
N LYS A 81 -4.46 -5.65 5.27
CA LYS A 81 -3.35 -5.38 4.38
C LYS A 81 -2.45 -4.43 5.14
N GLU A 82 -1.29 -4.91 5.52
CA GLU A 82 -0.28 -4.05 6.12
C GLU A 82 -0.03 -2.91 5.15
N ILE A 83 -0.15 -1.69 5.64
CA ILE A 83 0.07 -0.47 4.87
C ILE A 83 1.47 0.02 5.24
N VAL A 84 2.23 0.35 4.23
CA VAL A 84 3.54 0.99 4.38
C VAL A 84 3.47 2.42 3.86
N GLU A 85 4.02 3.36 4.64
CA GLU A 85 4.14 4.74 4.22
C GLU A 85 5.33 4.89 3.27
N ILE A 86 5.04 5.28 2.01
CA ILE A 86 6.04 5.50 0.97
C ILE A 86 6.30 6.99 0.83
N PRO A 87 7.56 7.46 0.93
CA PRO A 87 7.88 8.87 0.79
C PRO A 87 7.53 9.38 -0.61
N VAL A 88 6.84 10.50 -0.68
CA VAL A 88 6.58 11.25 -1.91
C VAL A 88 7.71 12.26 -2.09
N LEU A 89 8.43 12.14 -3.20
CA LEU A 89 9.52 13.06 -3.52
C LEU A 89 9.00 14.20 -4.39
N GLY A 90 9.36 15.42 -4.04
CA GLY A 90 9.04 16.60 -4.83
C GLY A 90 10.05 16.81 -5.94
N LYS A 91 11.21 17.36 -5.62
CA LYS A 91 12.27 17.65 -6.58
C LYS A 91 13.45 16.70 -6.37
N VAL A 92 13.78 15.93 -7.38
CA VAL A 92 14.97 15.07 -7.37
C VAL A 92 16.09 15.82 -8.06
N THR A 93 17.17 16.10 -7.31
CA THR A 93 18.36 16.82 -7.83
C THR A 93 19.58 15.91 -7.88
N ALA A 94 20.46 16.16 -8.84
CA ALA A 94 21.74 15.45 -8.93
C ALA A 94 22.63 15.68 -7.71
N GLY A 95 23.50 14.71 -7.41
CA GLY A 95 24.54 14.86 -6.38
C GLY A 95 24.12 14.53 -4.94
N ARG A 96 22.83 14.30 -4.65
CA ARG A 96 22.33 13.90 -3.33
C ARG A 96 21.66 12.54 -3.34
N PRO A 97 21.61 11.82 -2.18
CA PRO A 97 20.80 10.62 -2.07
C PRO A 97 19.34 10.91 -2.38
N ILE A 98 18.69 10.05 -3.16
CA ILE A 98 17.33 10.29 -3.63
C ILE A 98 16.31 10.37 -2.49
N LEU A 99 16.53 9.58 -1.43
CA LEU A 99 15.71 9.58 -0.20
C LEU A 99 16.24 10.52 0.88
N ALA A 100 17.00 11.55 0.53
CA ALA A 100 17.35 12.59 1.48
C ALA A 100 16.10 13.30 1.99
N ILE A 101 16.05 13.60 3.30
CA ILE A 101 14.87 14.21 3.96
C ILE A 101 14.40 15.47 3.25
N GLU A 102 15.32 16.24 2.71
CA GLU A 102 15.05 17.49 1.97
C GLU A 102 14.25 17.29 0.66
N ASN A 103 14.24 16.07 0.12
CA ASN A 103 13.49 15.73 -1.09
C ASN A 103 12.07 15.20 -0.78
N ILE A 104 11.78 14.87 0.47
CA ILE A 104 10.49 14.30 0.89
C ILE A 104 9.51 15.45 1.17
N GLU A 105 8.43 15.50 0.41
CA GLU A 105 7.37 16.50 0.57
C GLU A 105 6.16 15.93 1.33
N ASP A 106 5.90 14.63 1.22
CA ASP A 106 4.73 13.96 1.80
C ASP A 106 4.98 12.46 1.96
N SER A 107 4.02 11.72 2.51
CA SER A 107 3.97 10.26 2.50
C SER A 107 2.68 9.75 1.87
N PHE A 108 2.74 8.57 1.24
CA PHE A 108 1.60 7.94 0.58
C PHE A 108 1.40 6.51 1.11
N PRO A 109 0.22 6.18 1.69
CA PRO A 109 -0.05 4.85 2.20
C PRO A 109 -0.29 3.86 1.07
N VAL A 110 0.55 2.83 0.98
CA VAL A 110 0.47 1.77 -0.04
C VAL A 110 0.31 0.41 0.64
N PRO A 111 -0.61 -0.47 0.19
CA PRO A 111 -0.68 -1.84 0.69
C PRO A 111 0.63 -2.59 0.43
N MET A 112 1.09 -3.38 1.41
CA MET A 112 2.36 -4.14 1.32
C MET A 112 2.46 -5.06 0.10
N ASP A 113 1.33 -5.50 -0.44
CA ASP A 113 1.30 -6.34 -1.67
C ASP A 113 1.90 -5.64 -2.91
N PHE A 114 1.97 -4.31 -2.90
CA PHE A 114 2.51 -3.50 -4.00
C PHE A 114 4.02 -3.26 -3.90
N VAL A 115 4.63 -3.60 -2.77
CA VAL A 115 6.04 -3.35 -2.49
C VAL A 115 6.75 -4.62 -2.05
N ASP A 116 8.04 -4.67 -2.26
CA ASP A 116 8.93 -5.68 -1.72
C ASP A 116 9.86 -5.06 -0.64
N ASN A 117 10.81 -5.82 -0.12
CA ASN A 117 11.74 -5.35 0.92
C ASN A 117 12.79 -4.33 0.43
N SER A 118 12.67 -3.83 -0.79
CA SER A 118 13.55 -2.79 -1.31
C SER A 118 13.03 -1.39 -0.96
N ASN A 119 13.86 -0.37 -1.15
CA ASN A 119 13.43 1.00 -1.00
C ASN A 119 12.48 1.39 -2.13
N HIS A 120 11.38 2.07 -1.77
CA HIS A 120 10.42 2.63 -2.70
C HIS A 120 10.21 4.11 -2.43
N PHE A 121 9.79 4.82 -3.45
CA PHE A 121 9.37 6.22 -3.37
C PHE A 121 8.26 6.50 -4.37
N MET A 122 7.54 7.59 -4.16
CA MET A 122 6.53 8.10 -5.07
C MET A 122 7.04 9.35 -5.75
N LEU A 123 6.67 9.54 -7.02
CA LEU A 123 6.86 10.78 -7.75
C LEU A 123 5.54 11.23 -8.35
N ARG A 124 5.28 12.53 -8.29
CA ARG A 124 4.16 13.13 -9.01
C ARG A 124 4.58 13.41 -10.46
N ILE A 125 3.79 12.91 -11.39
CA ILE A 125 4.02 13.10 -12.84
C ILE A 125 3.68 14.53 -13.24
N LYS A 126 4.52 15.10 -14.08
CA LYS A 126 4.29 16.38 -14.75
C LYS A 126 4.45 16.19 -16.26
N GLY A 127 3.44 16.60 -17.01
CA GLY A 127 3.42 16.54 -18.47
C GLY A 127 2.85 15.23 -19.03
N GLU A 128 2.90 15.12 -20.37
CA GLU A 128 2.14 14.16 -21.17
C GLU A 128 3.01 13.11 -21.87
N SER A 129 4.27 12.99 -21.49
CA SER A 129 5.22 12.14 -22.23
C SER A 129 4.96 10.63 -22.13
N MET A 130 4.04 10.19 -21.24
CA MET A 130 3.77 8.78 -20.98
C MET A 130 2.27 8.44 -21.08
N ILE A 131 1.48 9.24 -21.79
CA ILE A 131 0.02 9.12 -21.87
C ILE A 131 -0.43 7.79 -22.53
N GLU A 132 0.30 7.32 -23.53
CA GLU A 132 0.00 6.05 -24.21
C GLU A 132 0.33 4.83 -23.36
N ALA A 133 1.13 4.99 -22.29
CA ALA A 133 1.33 4.00 -21.26
C ALA A 133 0.30 4.12 -20.11
N GLY A 134 -0.70 5.02 -20.24
CA GLY A 134 -1.72 5.25 -19.21
C GLY A 134 -1.27 6.08 -18.02
N ILE A 135 -0.08 6.69 -18.07
CA ILE A 135 0.47 7.57 -17.04
C ILE A 135 0.20 9.01 -17.48
N LEU A 136 -0.64 9.73 -16.72
CA LEU A 136 -1.10 11.07 -17.06
C LEU A 136 -0.50 12.14 -16.15
N ASP A 137 -0.62 13.38 -16.55
CA ASP A 137 -0.26 14.54 -15.71
C ASP A 137 -1.03 14.50 -14.38
N GLY A 138 -0.31 14.74 -13.27
CA GLY A 138 -0.86 14.70 -11.93
C GLY A 138 -0.90 13.34 -11.26
N ASP A 139 -0.65 12.23 -11.97
CA ASP A 139 -0.54 10.89 -11.39
C ASP A 139 0.60 10.79 -10.39
N TYR A 140 0.49 9.84 -9.46
CA TYR A 140 1.60 9.37 -8.64
C TYR A 140 2.10 8.03 -9.17
N VAL A 141 3.39 7.90 -9.38
CA VAL A 141 4.03 6.62 -9.74
C VAL A 141 4.79 6.06 -8.55
N LEU A 142 4.51 4.78 -8.23
CA LEU A 142 5.29 4.01 -7.27
C LEU A 142 6.56 3.53 -7.96
N VAL A 143 7.70 3.85 -7.39
CA VAL A 143 9.01 3.58 -7.96
C VAL A 143 9.83 2.71 -7.00
N LYS A 144 10.30 1.58 -7.50
CA LYS A 144 11.30 0.76 -6.82
C LYS A 144 12.69 1.34 -7.08
N GLN A 145 13.41 1.72 -6.03
CA GLN A 145 14.76 2.26 -6.14
C GLN A 145 15.72 1.19 -6.66
N GLN A 146 16.30 1.42 -7.84
CA GLN A 146 17.38 0.60 -8.41
C GLN A 146 18.09 1.35 -9.53
N GLN A 147 19.33 0.94 -9.82
CA GLN A 147 20.20 1.61 -10.81
C GLN A 147 20.27 0.89 -12.16
N ILE A 148 19.62 -0.26 -12.30
CA ILE A 148 19.67 -1.11 -13.49
C ILE A 148 18.24 -1.33 -13.99
N ALA A 149 18.07 -1.26 -15.31
CA ALA A 149 16.81 -1.58 -15.98
C ALA A 149 17.04 -2.45 -17.21
N LYS A 150 16.02 -3.20 -17.60
CA LYS A 150 15.97 -3.97 -18.85
C LYS A 150 15.29 -3.15 -19.93
N ASN A 151 15.61 -3.46 -21.20
CA ASN A 151 14.95 -2.86 -22.33
C ASN A 151 13.41 -3.04 -22.24
N GLY A 152 12.69 -1.96 -22.46
CA GLY A 152 11.23 -1.94 -22.40
C GLY A 152 10.64 -1.62 -21.01
N GLU A 153 11.42 -1.55 -19.94
CA GLU A 153 10.94 -1.15 -18.62
C GLU A 153 10.71 0.36 -18.52
N ILE A 154 9.67 0.76 -17.79
CA ILE A 154 9.42 2.18 -17.50
C ILE A 154 10.27 2.58 -16.29
N VAL A 155 11.12 3.58 -16.46
CA VAL A 155 12.08 4.03 -15.47
C VAL A 155 11.86 5.49 -15.08
N VAL A 156 12.32 5.82 -13.89
CA VAL A 156 12.67 7.21 -13.54
C VAL A 156 14.15 7.34 -13.81
N ALA A 157 14.50 8.22 -14.74
CA ALA A 157 15.88 8.54 -15.11
C ALA A 157 16.20 9.99 -14.76
N LEU A 158 17.45 10.26 -14.39
CA LEU A 158 17.97 11.59 -14.19
C LEU A 158 18.71 12.00 -15.47
N ILE A 159 18.27 13.11 -16.07
CA ILE A 159 18.94 13.77 -17.20
C ILE A 159 19.36 15.13 -16.71
N GLU A 160 20.65 15.39 -16.74
CA GLU A 160 21.22 16.59 -16.12
C GLU A 160 20.79 16.69 -14.65
N ASP A 161 19.90 17.61 -14.31
CA ASP A 161 19.40 17.84 -12.96
C ASP A 161 17.90 17.56 -12.80
N GLU A 162 17.25 16.96 -13.82
CA GLU A 162 15.82 16.71 -13.80
C GLU A 162 15.48 15.22 -13.91
N ALA A 163 14.56 14.77 -13.04
CA ALA A 163 14.00 13.42 -13.12
C ALA A 163 12.91 13.36 -14.19
N THR A 164 12.99 12.35 -15.05
CA THR A 164 11.99 12.09 -16.08
C THR A 164 11.54 10.64 -16.08
N VAL A 165 10.28 10.39 -16.45
CA VAL A 165 9.73 9.04 -16.61
C VAL A 165 9.67 8.72 -18.09
N LYS A 166 10.32 7.62 -18.49
CA LYS A 166 10.39 7.16 -19.88
C LYS A 166 10.52 5.65 -19.94
N ARG A 167 10.26 5.08 -21.11
CA ARG A 167 10.62 3.69 -21.40
C ARG A 167 12.08 3.60 -21.77
N PHE A 168 12.81 2.72 -21.09
CA PHE A 168 14.26 2.58 -21.21
C PHE A 168 14.65 1.56 -22.28
N TYR A 169 15.65 1.92 -23.08
CA TYR A 169 16.33 1.02 -24.00
C TYR A 169 17.84 1.28 -24.00
N LYS A 170 18.61 0.22 -23.81
CA LYS A 170 20.05 0.23 -24.02
C LYS A 170 20.35 -0.23 -25.43
N GLU A 171 20.80 0.66 -26.25
CA GLU A 171 21.24 0.40 -27.62
C GLU A 171 22.75 0.09 -27.68
N LYS A 172 23.29 -0.08 -28.86
CA LYS A 172 24.68 -0.51 -29.04
C LYS A 172 25.72 0.51 -28.53
N ASP A 173 25.43 1.80 -28.72
CA ASP A 173 26.36 2.92 -28.50
C ASP A 173 25.75 4.08 -27.68
N HIS A 174 24.47 3.97 -27.33
CA HIS A 174 23.75 4.99 -26.57
C HIS A 174 22.59 4.38 -25.76
N PHE A 175 21.97 5.21 -24.91
CA PHE A 175 20.71 4.91 -24.26
C PHE A 175 19.59 5.73 -24.91
N ARG A 176 18.44 5.09 -25.11
CA ARG A 176 17.25 5.73 -25.62
C ARG A 176 16.17 5.73 -24.53
N LEU A 177 15.72 6.91 -24.18
CA LEU A 177 14.60 7.16 -23.30
C LEU A 177 13.39 7.51 -24.14
N GLN A 178 12.53 6.53 -24.35
CA GLN A 178 11.40 6.62 -25.27
C GLN A 178 10.18 7.16 -24.52
N PRO A 179 9.57 8.28 -24.96
CA PRO A 179 8.24 8.66 -24.49
C PRO A 179 7.19 7.70 -25.02
N GLU A 180 6.16 7.47 -24.25
CA GLU A 180 4.92 6.79 -24.64
C GLU A 180 3.90 7.87 -25.04
N ASN A 181 4.28 8.64 -26.06
CA ASN A 181 3.49 9.69 -26.70
C ASN A 181 4.01 9.84 -28.13
N SER A 182 3.17 9.51 -29.11
CA SER A 182 3.52 9.51 -30.54
C SER A 182 3.90 10.89 -31.11
N TYR A 183 3.61 11.96 -30.39
CA TYR A 183 3.98 13.34 -30.77
C TYR A 183 5.33 13.80 -30.20
N MET A 184 6.02 12.94 -29.45
CA MET A 184 7.28 13.28 -28.78
C MET A 184 8.43 12.43 -29.29
N GLU A 185 9.55 13.04 -29.57
CA GLU A 185 10.79 12.38 -29.99
C GLU A 185 11.50 11.71 -28.80
N PRO A 186 12.20 10.58 -29.02
CA PRO A 186 13.01 9.95 -28.00
C PRO A 186 14.23 10.80 -27.62
N ILE A 187 14.63 10.70 -26.35
CA ILE A 187 15.84 11.32 -25.84
C ILE A 187 16.98 10.31 -25.97
N LEU A 188 18.03 10.66 -26.72
CA LEU A 188 19.21 9.84 -26.94
C LEU A 188 20.37 10.43 -26.13
N VAL A 189 20.96 9.63 -25.25
CA VAL A 189 22.07 10.07 -24.39
C VAL A 189 23.19 9.02 -24.35
N PRO A 190 24.46 9.44 -24.24
CA PRO A 190 25.58 8.52 -24.15
C PRO A 190 25.63 7.79 -22.82
N ASP A 191 25.07 8.39 -21.76
CA ASP A 191 24.95 7.83 -20.41
C ASP A 191 23.66 8.29 -19.74
N VAL A 192 23.14 7.47 -18.81
CA VAL A 192 21.89 7.76 -18.09
C VAL A 192 21.95 7.20 -16.68
N LYS A 193 21.59 8.00 -15.70
CA LYS A 193 21.44 7.57 -14.33
C LYS A 193 20.00 7.13 -14.07
N ILE A 194 19.78 5.83 -13.91
CA ILE A 194 18.49 5.27 -13.50
C ILE A 194 18.33 5.45 -11.99
N LEU A 195 17.20 6.01 -11.57
CA LEU A 195 16.84 6.24 -10.19
C LEU A 195 15.95 5.11 -9.65
N GLY A 196 15.14 4.50 -10.53
CA GLY A 196 14.28 3.37 -10.19
C GLY A 196 13.36 2.93 -11.31
N LEU A 197 12.64 1.83 -11.06
CA LEU A 197 11.61 1.27 -11.94
C LEU A 197 10.23 1.67 -11.46
N VAL A 198 9.37 2.09 -12.39
CA VAL A 198 7.95 2.30 -12.13
C VAL A 198 7.25 0.95 -11.95
N LYS A 199 6.56 0.77 -10.81
CA LYS A 199 5.85 -0.46 -10.42
C LYS A 199 4.35 -0.30 -10.36
N GLY A 200 3.86 0.93 -10.21
CA GLY A 200 2.43 1.21 -10.13
C GLY A 200 2.12 2.66 -10.43
N VAL A 201 0.85 2.91 -10.71
CA VAL A 201 0.31 4.26 -10.94
C VAL A 201 -0.90 4.44 -10.02
N PHE A 202 -0.99 5.58 -9.37
CA PHE A 202 -2.10 5.96 -8.51
C PHE A 202 -2.66 7.30 -8.99
N ARG A 203 -3.97 7.33 -9.22
CA ARG A 203 -4.70 8.52 -9.70
C ARG A 203 -5.86 8.84 -8.79
N LYS A 204 -5.95 10.10 -8.42
CA LYS A 204 -7.16 10.65 -7.80
C LYS A 204 -7.94 11.41 -8.87
N LEU A 205 -9.17 11.01 -9.08
CA LEU A 205 -10.12 11.64 -10.00
C LEU A 205 -10.89 12.78 -9.32
#